data_3f696808e75b5f2b04a5daa9c2224955
#
_entry.id   3f696808e75b5f2b04a5daa9c2224955
#
_cell.length_a   1.000
_cell.length_b   1.000
_cell.length_c   1.000
_cell.angle_alpha   90.00
_cell.angle_beta   90.00
_cell.angle_gamma   90.00
#
_symmetry.space_group_name_H-M   'P 1'
#
loop_
_entity.id
_entity.type
_entity.pdbx_description
1 polymer ?
#
loop_
_entity_poly.entity_id
_entity_poly.type
_entity_poly.pdbx_seq_one_letter_code
_entity_poly.pdbx_strand_id
1 'polypeptide(L)'
;MAKKDYLHRYALIYNKLINQKQSLDELYKYLHKCDSIFHVSKRTIQRDIEGIEDFFGVSIEFNRKESYYELVESEIDESKRRTIETFEMYNALQYSSKIGNKIILENRNRSGIDHIHGVLHAIENNAEIEFTHQSFWNSDPPKNPVQSIKVNLHPIAIKEAQHRWYLVGFDVANNHFRSYGLDRISDLKILGKKFKSKKFDPIAHFQHAFGIETNNASSKIVLKFTVKQALYIKALPIHHSQKIISETTDFCIFEYFMHPAFALTMEILKYGESVQVLEPKSLVNEVRESLLNSLKLY
;
A
#
# COMPACT_ATOMS: atom_id res chain seq x y z
N MET A 1 26.64 -6.46 -20.55
CA MET A 1 26.34 -7.13 -19.26
C MET A 1 26.40 -6.21 -18.03
N ALA A 2 27.22 -5.16 -18.00
CA ALA A 2 27.43 -4.33 -16.79
C ALA A 2 26.28 -3.44 -16.28
N LYS A 3 25.21 -3.21 -17.06
CA LYS A 3 24.15 -2.25 -16.69
C LYS A 3 23.00 -2.79 -15.81
N LYS A 4 22.90 -4.12 -15.61
CA LYS A 4 21.84 -4.72 -14.75
C LYS A 4 22.30 -5.06 -13.32
N ASP A 5 23.60 -5.12 -13.09
CA ASP A 5 24.14 -5.66 -11.84
C ASP A 5 24.22 -4.63 -10.71
N TYR A 6 24.26 -3.31 -11.03
CA TYR A 6 24.37 -2.27 -10.01
C TYR A 6 23.09 -2.17 -9.14
N LEU A 7 21.91 -2.37 -9.73
CA LEU A 7 20.66 -2.32 -8.98
C LEU A 7 20.57 -3.43 -7.91
N HIS A 8 21.07 -4.63 -8.22
CA HIS A 8 21.12 -5.71 -7.24
C HIS A 8 22.15 -5.40 -6.14
N ARG A 9 23.29 -4.78 -6.46
CA ARG A 9 24.22 -4.32 -5.43
C ARG A 9 23.63 -3.24 -4.55
N TYR A 10 22.85 -2.31 -5.11
CA TYR A 10 22.11 -1.30 -4.35
C TYR A 10 21.21 -1.93 -3.29
N ALA A 11 20.41 -2.92 -3.67
CA ALA A 11 19.57 -3.64 -2.73
C ALA A 11 20.39 -4.31 -1.61
N LEU A 12 21.48 -5.01 -1.96
CA LEU A 12 22.33 -5.69 -0.99
C LEU A 12 23.03 -4.72 -0.03
N ILE A 13 23.55 -3.60 -0.52
CA ILE A 13 24.19 -2.55 0.29
C ILE A 13 23.14 -1.92 1.22
N TYR A 14 21.99 -1.50 0.67
CA TYR A 14 20.91 -0.90 1.42
C TYR A 14 20.43 -1.81 2.55
N ASN A 15 20.18 -3.09 2.25
CA ASN A 15 19.77 -4.09 3.25
C ASN A 15 20.77 -4.31 4.37
N LYS A 16 22.05 -4.13 4.07
CA LYS A 16 23.07 -4.17 5.11
C LYS A 16 23.03 -2.93 5.99
N LEU A 17 22.84 -1.76 5.39
CA LEU A 17 22.83 -0.47 6.10
C LEU A 17 21.57 -0.26 6.95
N ILE A 18 20.41 -0.77 6.52
CA ILE A 18 19.18 -0.66 7.31
C ILE A 18 19.22 -1.47 8.60
N ASN A 19 19.95 -2.60 8.61
CA ASN A 19 20.03 -3.46 9.77
C ASN A 19 21.11 -3.01 10.76
N GLN A 20 22.20 -2.44 10.26
CA GLN A 20 23.31 -1.95 11.09
C GLN A 20 24.29 -1.11 10.29
N LYS A 21 24.97 -0.18 10.97
CA LYS A 21 26.09 0.58 10.38
C LYS A 21 27.17 -0.35 9.83
N GLN A 22 27.77 0.00 8.72
CA GLN A 22 28.77 -0.80 8.00
C GLN A 22 29.98 0.03 7.61
N SER A 23 31.19 -0.51 7.80
CA SER A 23 32.39 0.03 7.19
C SER A 23 32.48 -0.35 5.70
N LEU A 24 33.28 0.40 4.95
CA LEU A 24 33.50 0.08 3.53
C LEU A 24 34.11 -1.32 3.34
N ASP A 25 34.92 -1.78 4.29
CA ASP A 25 35.55 -3.10 4.26
C ASP A 25 34.56 -4.23 4.53
N GLU A 26 33.59 -4.01 5.41
CA GLU A 26 32.51 -4.96 5.66
C GLU A 26 31.58 -5.08 4.46
N LEU A 27 31.18 -3.97 3.85
CA LEU A 27 30.40 -3.98 2.60
C LEU A 27 31.16 -4.68 1.48
N TYR A 28 32.46 -4.40 1.32
CA TYR A 28 33.31 -5.06 0.34
C TYR A 28 33.33 -6.58 0.53
N LYS A 29 33.62 -7.05 1.74
CA LYS A 29 33.66 -8.48 2.08
C LYS A 29 32.30 -9.14 1.87
N TYR A 30 31.22 -8.46 2.27
CA TYR A 30 29.86 -8.97 2.13
C TYR A 30 29.49 -9.18 0.65
N LEU A 31 29.69 -8.18 -0.19
CA LEU A 31 29.36 -8.28 -1.63
C LEU A 31 30.15 -9.38 -2.32
N HIS A 32 31.45 -9.51 -2.01
CA HIS A 32 32.31 -10.57 -2.57
C HIS A 32 31.88 -11.98 -2.12
N LYS A 33 31.21 -12.09 -0.98
CA LYS A 33 30.68 -13.38 -0.48
C LYS A 33 29.34 -13.71 -1.11
N CYS A 34 28.53 -12.71 -1.51
CA CYS A 34 27.19 -12.95 -2.06
C CYS A 34 27.23 -13.55 -3.47
N ASP A 35 28.04 -13.02 -4.37
CA ASP A 35 28.19 -13.55 -5.75
C ASP A 35 29.50 -13.03 -6.37
N SER A 36 30.11 -13.86 -7.22
CA SER A 36 31.29 -13.51 -8.00
C SER A 36 31.08 -12.32 -8.96
N ILE A 37 29.84 -12.07 -9.37
CA ILE A 37 29.43 -10.92 -10.20
C ILE A 37 29.65 -9.59 -9.47
N PHE A 38 29.68 -9.59 -8.13
CA PHE A 38 29.87 -8.40 -7.30
C PHE A 38 31.32 -8.16 -6.86
N HIS A 39 32.28 -8.78 -7.52
CA HIS A 39 33.70 -8.51 -7.32
C HIS A 39 34.07 -7.12 -7.86
N VAL A 40 33.63 -6.09 -7.15
CA VAL A 40 33.84 -4.68 -7.51
C VAL A 40 34.86 -4.01 -6.59
N SER A 41 35.45 -2.90 -7.03
CA SER A 41 36.37 -2.14 -6.19
C SER A 41 35.63 -1.38 -5.07
N LYS A 42 36.35 -1.04 -3.99
CA LYS A 42 35.82 -0.17 -2.93
C LYS A 42 35.31 1.18 -3.46
N ARG A 43 36.00 1.74 -4.48
CA ARG A 43 35.57 2.98 -5.16
C ARG A 43 34.20 2.79 -5.87
N THR A 44 33.95 1.62 -6.42
CA THR A 44 32.65 1.30 -7.01
C THR A 44 31.57 1.26 -5.95
N ILE A 45 31.85 0.67 -4.77
CA ILE A 45 30.89 0.62 -3.65
C ILE A 45 30.58 2.03 -3.14
N GLN A 46 31.58 2.92 -3.03
CA GLN A 46 31.32 4.31 -2.64
C GLN A 46 30.39 5.03 -3.64
N ARG A 47 30.62 4.84 -4.93
CA ARG A 47 29.73 5.39 -5.98
C ARG A 47 28.34 4.72 -5.96
N ASP A 48 28.28 3.44 -5.62
CA ASP A 48 26.99 2.75 -5.45
C ASP A 48 26.21 3.31 -4.24
N ILE A 49 26.88 3.72 -3.17
CA ILE A 49 26.25 4.39 -2.01
C ILE A 49 25.63 5.73 -2.44
N GLU A 50 26.36 6.57 -3.18
CA GLU A 50 25.83 7.82 -3.75
C GLU A 50 24.63 7.52 -4.67
N GLY A 51 24.73 6.48 -5.51
CA GLY A 51 23.64 6.07 -6.39
C GLY A 51 22.41 5.54 -5.64
N ILE A 52 22.57 4.94 -4.46
CA ILE A 52 21.48 4.50 -3.58
C ILE A 52 20.72 5.71 -3.02
N GLU A 53 21.45 6.75 -2.58
CA GLU A 53 20.85 8.00 -2.11
C GLU A 53 19.97 8.63 -3.19
N ASP A 54 20.51 8.76 -4.41
CA ASP A 54 19.77 9.32 -5.55
C ASP A 54 18.57 8.47 -5.96
N PHE A 55 18.74 7.14 -5.98
CA PHE A 55 17.73 6.22 -6.50
C PHE A 55 16.55 6.01 -5.53
N PHE A 56 16.84 5.87 -4.25
CA PHE A 56 15.81 5.64 -3.22
C PHE A 56 15.39 6.92 -2.48
N GLY A 57 16.08 8.04 -2.69
CA GLY A 57 15.83 9.29 -1.99
C GLY A 57 16.10 9.18 -0.48
N VAL A 58 17.09 8.40 -0.09
CA VAL A 58 17.52 8.20 1.30
C VAL A 58 18.84 8.92 1.54
N SER A 59 19.16 9.22 2.79
CA SER A 59 20.46 9.80 3.17
C SER A 59 21.32 8.75 3.86
N ILE A 60 22.57 8.63 3.44
CA ILE A 60 23.55 7.72 4.02
C ILE A 60 24.76 8.55 4.50
N GLU A 61 24.92 8.70 5.80
CA GLU A 61 25.99 9.47 6.40
C GLU A 61 27.26 8.65 6.59
N PHE A 62 28.42 9.25 6.35
CA PHE A 62 29.72 8.67 6.67
C PHE A 62 30.30 9.27 7.95
N ASN A 63 30.38 8.47 9.00
CA ASN A 63 31.05 8.86 10.23
C ASN A 63 32.55 8.72 10.08
N ARG A 64 33.26 9.86 9.98
CA ARG A 64 34.73 9.91 9.80
C ARG A 64 35.53 9.40 11.01
N LYS A 65 34.98 9.51 12.23
CA LYS A 65 35.70 9.08 13.46
C LYS A 65 35.74 7.57 13.57
N GLU A 66 34.63 6.92 13.24
CA GLU A 66 34.48 5.47 13.39
C GLU A 66 34.54 4.73 12.04
N SER A 67 34.70 5.47 10.93
CA SER A 67 34.88 4.93 9.57
C SER A 67 33.77 4.00 9.10
N TYR A 68 32.50 4.34 9.40
CA TYR A 68 31.33 3.58 8.94
C TYR A 68 30.31 4.47 8.22
N TYR A 69 29.47 3.83 7.41
CA TYR A 69 28.26 4.38 6.79
C TYR A 69 27.04 4.00 7.63
N GLU A 70 26.10 4.92 7.74
CA GLU A 70 24.85 4.77 8.50
C GLU A 70 23.70 5.38 7.74
N LEU A 71 22.57 4.69 7.69
CA LEU A 71 21.34 5.18 7.08
C LEU A 71 20.62 6.13 8.04
N VAL A 72 20.20 7.31 7.56
CA VAL A 72 19.45 8.28 8.35
C VAL A 72 17.97 7.89 8.34
N GLU A 73 17.52 7.12 9.34
CA GLU A 73 16.16 6.58 9.42
C GLU A 73 15.05 7.65 9.50
N SER A 74 15.34 8.82 10.08
CA SER A 74 14.36 9.90 10.24
C SER A 74 13.84 10.48 8.92
N GLU A 75 14.51 10.24 7.81
CA GLU A 75 14.14 10.71 6.48
C GLU A 75 13.41 9.67 5.63
N ILE A 76 13.23 8.45 6.15
CA ILE A 76 12.56 7.36 5.42
C ILE A 76 11.07 7.37 5.77
N ASP A 77 10.28 7.95 4.88
CA ASP A 77 8.83 7.87 4.94
C ASP A 77 8.30 6.52 4.42
N GLU A 78 7.02 6.27 4.62
CA GLU A 78 6.34 5.02 4.20
C GLU A 78 6.41 4.80 2.69
N SER A 79 6.40 5.86 1.88
CA SER A 79 6.49 5.77 0.42
C SER A 79 7.86 5.25 -0.02
N LYS A 80 8.93 5.77 0.58
CA LYS A 80 10.30 5.30 0.34
C LYS A 80 10.48 3.85 0.76
N ARG A 81 9.98 3.45 1.94
CA ARG A 81 10.00 2.05 2.39
C ARG A 81 9.35 1.11 1.38
N ARG A 82 8.14 1.44 0.92
CA ARG A 82 7.43 0.62 -0.08
C ARG A 82 8.13 0.57 -1.43
N THR A 83 8.75 1.66 -1.85
CA THR A 83 9.56 1.69 -3.07
C THR A 83 10.71 0.70 -2.99
N ILE A 84 11.41 0.69 -1.86
CA ILE A 84 12.54 -0.22 -1.61
C ILE A 84 12.07 -1.67 -1.54
N GLU A 85 11.00 -1.97 -0.78
CA GLU A 85 10.42 -3.32 -0.69
C GLU A 85 9.99 -3.85 -2.07
N THR A 86 9.36 -3.00 -2.88
CA THR A 86 8.96 -3.34 -4.25
C THR A 86 10.16 -3.65 -5.12
N PHE A 87 11.22 -2.87 -4.98
CA PHE A 87 12.46 -3.09 -5.70
C PHE A 87 13.19 -4.37 -5.27
N GLU A 88 13.21 -4.67 -3.98
CA GLU A 88 13.75 -5.93 -3.46
C GLU A 88 12.98 -7.13 -3.97
N MET A 89 11.65 -7.06 -3.96
CA MET A 89 10.81 -8.11 -4.53
C MET A 89 11.08 -8.30 -6.02
N TYR A 90 11.23 -7.21 -6.79
CA TYR A 90 11.59 -7.29 -8.20
C TYR A 90 12.93 -8.03 -8.40
N ASN A 91 13.96 -7.67 -7.62
CA ASN A 91 15.26 -8.33 -7.69
C ASN A 91 15.19 -9.81 -7.29
N ALA A 92 14.43 -10.15 -6.25
CA ALA A 92 14.21 -11.52 -5.81
C ALA A 92 13.52 -12.36 -6.89
N LEU A 93 12.52 -11.80 -7.57
CA LEU A 93 11.85 -12.45 -8.70
C LEU A 93 12.79 -12.69 -9.89
N GLN A 94 13.63 -11.69 -10.23
CA GLN A 94 14.64 -11.84 -11.28
C GLN A 94 15.66 -12.93 -10.94
N TYR A 95 16.11 -13.00 -9.69
CA TYR A 95 16.99 -14.08 -9.23
C TYR A 95 16.30 -15.43 -9.23
N SER A 96 15.05 -15.52 -8.73
CA SER A 96 14.25 -16.73 -8.71
C SER A 96 14.08 -17.35 -10.10
N SER A 97 13.89 -16.52 -11.13
CA SER A 97 13.78 -17.00 -12.51
C SER A 97 15.03 -17.70 -13.01
N LYS A 98 16.22 -17.30 -12.54
CA LYS A 98 17.51 -17.90 -12.90
C LYS A 98 17.74 -19.26 -12.22
N ILE A 99 17.12 -19.49 -11.04
CA ILE A 99 17.30 -20.72 -10.24
C ILE A 99 16.08 -21.66 -10.28
N GLY A 100 15.20 -21.49 -11.28
CA GLY A 100 14.07 -22.38 -11.51
C GLY A 100 12.77 -21.97 -10.78
N ASN A 101 12.45 -20.69 -10.74
CA ASN A 101 11.20 -20.13 -10.20
C ASN A 101 10.88 -20.62 -8.76
N LYS A 102 11.77 -20.29 -7.82
CA LYS A 102 11.61 -20.68 -6.40
C LYS A 102 10.66 -19.78 -5.60
N ILE A 103 10.22 -18.65 -6.18
CA ILE A 103 9.20 -17.79 -5.58
C ILE A 103 7.85 -18.16 -6.18
N ILE A 104 6.93 -18.57 -5.32
CA ILE A 104 5.55 -18.89 -5.70
C ILE A 104 4.70 -17.68 -5.38
N LEU A 105 4.14 -17.05 -6.42
CA LEU A 105 3.25 -15.91 -6.28
C LEU A 105 1.79 -16.40 -6.25
N GLU A 106 0.97 -15.69 -5.47
CA GLU A 106 -0.47 -15.91 -5.53
C GLU A 106 -1.02 -15.47 -6.90
N ASN A 107 -1.72 -16.40 -7.57
CA ASN A 107 -2.27 -16.15 -8.89
C ASN A 107 -3.58 -15.34 -8.80
N ARG A 108 -3.47 -14.04 -8.49
CA ARG A 108 -4.59 -13.09 -8.54
C ARG A 108 -4.42 -12.17 -9.72
N ASN A 109 -5.47 -12.05 -10.52
CA ASN A 109 -5.47 -11.11 -11.63
C ASN A 109 -5.53 -9.67 -11.08
N ARG A 110 -4.45 -8.91 -11.22
CA ARG A 110 -4.36 -7.51 -10.81
C ARG A 110 -4.56 -6.64 -12.04
N SER A 111 -5.82 -6.49 -12.45
CA SER A 111 -6.17 -5.59 -13.56
C SER A 111 -6.11 -4.10 -13.14
N GLY A 112 -5.90 -3.23 -14.11
CA GLY A 112 -5.91 -1.77 -13.91
C GLY A 112 -4.54 -1.12 -13.72
N ILE A 113 -3.45 -1.88 -13.52
CA ILE A 113 -2.09 -1.32 -13.42
C ILE A 113 -1.68 -0.62 -14.72
N ASP A 114 -2.14 -1.10 -15.87
CA ASP A 114 -1.84 -0.55 -17.20
C ASP A 114 -2.29 0.92 -17.35
N HIS A 115 -3.26 1.35 -16.55
CA HIS A 115 -3.76 2.73 -16.57
C HIS A 115 -2.95 3.69 -15.69
N ILE A 116 -2.11 3.21 -14.78
CA ILE A 116 -1.43 4.04 -13.77
C ILE A 116 -0.60 5.15 -14.41
N HIS A 117 0.22 4.82 -15.41
CA HIS A 117 1.08 5.82 -16.06
C HIS A 117 0.27 6.92 -16.77
N GLY A 118 -0.80 6.55 -17.48
CA GLY A 118 -1.68 7.52 -18.14
C GLY A 118 -2.39 8.43 -17.15
N VAL A 119 -2.83 7.87 -16.03
CA VAL A 119 -3.48 8.62 -14.94
C VAL A 119 -2.51 9.58 -14.28
N LEU A 120 -1.30 9.15 -13.93
CA LEU A 120 -0.28 10.01 -13.32
C LEU A 120 0.10 11.17 -14.25
N HIS A 121 0.26 10.90 -15.55
CA HIS A 121 0.51 11.95 -16.54
C HIS A 121 -0.65 12.97 -16.61
N ALA A 122 -1.90 12.50 -16.52
CA ALA A 122 -3.07 13.40 -16.51
C ALA A 122 -3.13 14.25 -15.23
N ILE A 123 -2.77 13.68 -14.07
CA ILE A 123 -2.68 14.40 -12.79
C ILE A 123 -1.61 15.48 -12.88
N GLU A 124 -0.40 15.15 -13.31
CA GLU A 124 0.72 16.08 -13.43
C GLU A 124 0.36 17.29 -14.31
N ASN A 125 -0.33 17.04 -15.42
CA ASN A 125 -0.69 18.07 -16.40
C ASN A 125 -2.02 18.75 -16.12
N ASN A 126 -2.73 18.41 -15.03
CA ASN A 126 -4.11 18.86 -14.75
C ASN A 126 -5.05 18.63 -15.95
N ALA A 127 -4.93 17.50 -16.62
CA ALA A 127 -5.72 17.15 -17.78
C ALA A 127 -6.97 16.35 -17.38
N GLU A 128 -8.15 16.79 -17.89
CA GLU A 128 -9.39 16.03 -17.72
C GLU A 128 -9.28 14.68 -18.44
N ILE A 129 -9.82 13.63 -17.83
CA ILE A 129 -9.87 12.28 -18.40
C ILE A 129 -11.31 11.83 -18.61
N GLU A 130 -11.53 11.05 -19.67
CA GLU A 130 -12.76 10.31 -19.93
C GLU A 130 -12.46 8.82 -19.88
N PHE A 131 -13.36 8.04 -19.29
CA PHE A 131 -13.27 6.58 -19.27
C PHE A 131 -14.65 5.93 -19.12
N THR A 132 -14.72 4.64 -19.42
CA THR A 132 -15.87 3.79 -19.13
C THR A 132 -15.61 3.06 -17.82
N HIS A 133 -16.52 3.16 -16.84
CA HIS A 133 -16.44 2.47 -15.55
C HIS A 133 -17.54 1.43 -15.41
N GLN A 134 -17.15 0.21 -15.04
CA GLN A 134 -18.09 -0.86 -14.68
C GLN A 134 -18.50 -0.71 -13.21
N SER A 135 -19.75 -0.31 -12.99
CA SER A 135 -20.32 -0.20 -11.64
C SER A 135 -21.07 -1.48 -11.27
N PHE A 136 -20.70 -2.07 -10.14
CA PHE A 136 -21.37 -3.26 -9.59
C PHE A 136 -22.48 -2.92 -8.58
N TRP A 137 -22.59 -1.64 -8.21
CA TRP A 137 -23.40 -1.16 -7.09
C TRP A 137 -24.31 -0.01 -7.53
N ASN A 138 -25.33 -0.31 -8.37
CA ASN A 138 -26.16 0.76 -8.91
C ASN A 138 -27.58 0.83 -8.32
N SER A 139 -28.01 -0.18 -7.61
CA SER A 139 -29.31 -0.21 -6.92
C SER A 139 -29.39 -1.40 -5.99
N ASP A 140 -30.13 -1.30 -4.91
CA ASP A 140 -30.42 -2.38 -3.99
C ASP A 140 -31.91 -2.77 -4.12
N PRO A 141 -32.26 -3.97 -4.58
CA PRO A 141 -31.39 -5.00 -5.19
C PRO A 141 -30.91 -4.62 -6.60
N PRO A 142 -29.74 -5.11 -7.01
CA PRO A 142 -29.18 -4.78 -8.33
C PRO A 142 -30.07 -5.32 -9.43
N LYS A 143 -30.64 -4.40 -10.26
CA LYS A 143 -31.51 -4.76 -11.37
C LYS A 143 -30.75 -5.30 -12.59
N ASN A 144 -29.47 -4.94 -12.71
CA ASN A 144 -28.52 -5.47 -13.68
C ASN A 144 -27.15 -5.56 -13.03
N PRO A 145 -26.45 -6.70 -13.09
CA PRO A 145 -25.22 -6.92 -12.32
C PRO A 145 -24.04 -6.03 -12.71
N VAL A 146 -24.03 -5.49 -13.92
CA VAL A 146 -22.93 -4.62 -14.40
C VAL A 146 -23.50 -3.51 -15.26
N GLN A 147 -23.33 -2.27 -14.84
CA GLN A 147 -23.65 -1.10 -15.64
C GLN A 147 -22.37 -0.36 -16.03
N SER A 148 -22.17 -0.19 -17.34
CA SER A 148 -21.07 0.63 -17.86
C SER A 148 -21.53 2.08 -17.96
N ILE A 149 -20.82 2.97 -17.30
CA ILE A 149 -21.07 4.42 -17.32
C ILE A 149 -19.85 5.16 -17.85
N LYS A 150 -20.09 6.18 -18.67
CA LYS A 150 -19.03 7.11 -19.04
C LYS A 150 -18.84 8.13 -17.95
N VAL A 151 -17.57 8.35 -17.60
CA VAL A 151 -17.15 9.27 -16.53
C VAL A 151 -16.17 10.29 -17.08
N ASN A 152 -16.42 11.56 -16.82
CA ASN A 152 -15.47 12.65 -17.00
C ASN A 152 -14.94 13.05 -15.63
N LEU A 153 -13.64 12.96 -15.45
CA LEU A 153 -13.01 13.14 -14.15
C LEU A 153 -11.83 14.14 -14.22
N HIS A 154 -11.73 14.98 -13.21
CA HIS A 154 -10.50 15.71 -12.89
C HIS A 154 -9.67 14.84 -11.94
N PRO A 155 -8.66 14.12 -12.42
CA PRO A 155 -7.89 13.19 -11.60
C PRO A 155 -7.01 13.94 -10.59
N ILE A 156 -6.87 13.40 -9.37
CA ILE A 156 -6.14 14.04 -8.28
C ILE A 156 -5.09 13.13 -7.68
N ALA A 157 -5.42 11.85 -7.45
CA ALA A 157 -4.54 10.90 -6.81
C ALA A 157 -4.84 9.46 -7.25
N ILE A 158 -3.90 8.58 -7.01
CA ILE A 158 -4.09 7.13 -7.05
C ILE A 158 -3.91 6.61 -5.63
N LYS A 159 -4.86 5.80 -5.17
CA LYS A 159 -4.82 5.18 -3.84
C LYS A 159 -4.78 3.67 -3.96
N GLU A 160 -3.87 3.04 -3.24
CA GLU A 160 -3.93 1.61 -2.98
C GLU A 160 -4.81 1.32 -1.76
N ALA A 161 -5.69 0.33 -1.86
CA ALA A 161 -6.43 -0.19 -0.73
C ALA A 161 -6.73 -1.68 -0.95
N GLN A 162 -6.43 -2.52 0.04
CA GLN A 162 -6.70 -3.97 0.01
C GLN A 162 -6.24 -4.65 -1.29
N HIS A 163 -5.00 -4.35 -1.71
CA HIS A 163 -4.39 -4.86 -2.95
C HIS A 163 -5.08 -4.46 -4.26
N ARG A 164 -5.88 -3.40 -4.23
CA ARG A 164 -6.50 -2.78 -5.41
C ARG A 164 -6.09 -1.32 -5.55
N TRP A 165 -6.05 -0.85 -6.78
CA TRP A 165 -5.73 0.53 -7.10
C TRP A 165 -7.00 1.31 -7.45
N TYR A 166 -7.12 2.51 -6.92
CA TYR A 166 -8.26 3.39 -7.10
C TYR A 166 -7.80 4.74 -7.61
N LEU A 167 -8.47 5.21 -8.65
CA LEU A 167 -8.35 6.57 -9.14
C LEU A 167 -9.26 7.47 -8.33
N VAL A 168 -8.68 8.48 -7.70
CA VAL A 168 -9.41 9.51 -6.93
C VAL A 168 -9.46 10.77 -7.75
N GLY A 169 -10.64 11.37 -7.89
CA GLY A 169 -10.81 12.60 -8.63
C GLY A 169 -12.14 13.28 -8.39
N PHE A 170 -12.28 14.47 -8.97
CA PHE A 170 -13.53 15.21 -8.97
C PHE A 170 -14.37 14.80 -10.17
N ASP A 171 -15.50 14.16 -9.92
CA ASP A 171 -16.46 13.76 -10.93
C ASP A 171 -17.21 14.99 -11.44
N VAL A 172 -17.04 15.30 -12.72
CA VAL A 172 -17.58 16.54 -13.33
C VAL A 172 -19.10 16.51 -13.38
N ALA A 173 -19.68 15.36 -13.73
CA ALA A 173 -21.14 15.22 -13.87
C ALA A 173 -21.85 15.22 -12.52
N ASN A 174 -21.27 14.60 -11.51
CA ASN A 174 -21.86 14.47 -10.17
C ASN A 174 -21.44 15.61 -9.21
N ASN A 175 -20.51 16.46 -9.61
CA ASN A 175 -20.01 17.62 -8.85
C ASN A 175 -19.50 17.29 -7.44
N HIS A 176 -18.84 16.11 -7.26
CA HIS A 176 -18.21 15.72 -6.01
C HIS A 176 -16.99 14.81 -6.22
N PHE A 177 -16.18 14.59 -5.18
CA PHE A 177 -15.04 13.68 -5.24
C PHE A 177 -15.52 12.24 -5.18
N ARG A 178 -14.89 11.39 -6.01
CA ARG A 178 -15.14 9.95 -6.09
C ARG A 178 -13.88 9.15 -6.26
N SER A 179 -13.98 7.86 -5.89
CA SER A 179 -12.95 6.85 -6.12
C SER A 179 -13.47 5.80 -7.10
N TYR A 180 -12.67 5.46 -8.09
CA TYR A 180 -12.97 4.48 -9.13
C TYR A 180 -11.90 3.40 -9.15
N GLY A 181 -12.28 2.12 -9.01
CA GLY A 181 -11.32 1.01 -9.12
C GLY A 181 -10.70 0.96 -10.52
N LEU A 182 -9.38 0.99 -10.62
CA LEU A 182 -8.67 0.93 -11.90
C LEU A 182 -8.92 -0.39 -12.64
N ASP A 183 -9.20 -1.46 -11.91
CA ASP A 183 -9.57 -2.77 -12.43
C ASP A 183 -10.95 -2.79 -13.15
N ARG A 184 -11.72 -1.72 -13.02
CA ARG A 184 -13.06 -1.56 -13.60
C ARG A 184 -13.14 -0.42 -14.60
N ILE A 185 -11.99 0.11 -15.01
CA ILE A 185 -11.87 1.19 -16.00
C ILE A 185 -11.49 0.59 -17.35
N SER A 186 -12.15 1.04 -18.41
CA SER A 186 -11.79 0.80 -19.80
C SER A 186 -11.86 2.09 -20.60
N ASP A 187 -11.30 2.07 -21.82
CA ASP A 187 -11.35 3.18 -22.78
C ASP A 187 -10.84 4.51 -22.22
N LEU A 188 -9.80 4.47 -21.37
CA LEU A 188 -9.21 5.66 -20.76
C LEU A 188 -8.64 6.59 -21.83
N LYS A 189 -9.11 7.84 -21.85
CA LYS A 189 -8.65 8.91 -22.74
C LYS A 189 -8.26 10.13 -21.93
N ILE A 190 -7.08 10.67 -22.19
CA ILE A 190 -6.65 11.96 -21.68
C ILE A 190 -7.16 13.03 -22.63
N LEU A 191 -7.99 13.93 -22.14
CA LEU A 191 -8.57 14.99 -22.94
C LEU A 191 -7.61 16.18 -23.03
N GLY A 192 -7.65 16.93 -24.14
CA GLY A 192 -6.86 18.16 -24.28
C GLY A 192 -7.30 19.30 -23.36
N LYS A 193 -8.41 19.13 -22.63
CA LYS A 193 -9.00 20.12 -21.74
C LYS A 193 -8.29 20.08 -20.39
N LYS A 194 -7.74 21.22 -19.97
CA LYS A 194 -7.17 21.41 -18.64
C LYS A 194 -8.21 21.91 -17.66
N PHE A 195 -8.06 21.51 -16.38
CA PHE A 195 -8.91 21.97 -15.30
C PHE A 195 -8.10 22.74 -14.25
N LYS A 196 -8.77 23.60 -13.50
CA LYS A 196 -8.19 24.21 -12.30
C LYS A 196 -8.37 23.26 -11.15
N SER A 197 -7.26 22.82 -10.55
CA SER A 197 -7.29 21.92 -9.39
C SER A 197 -8.15 22.50 -8.28
N LYS A 198 -9.09 21.71 -7.78
CA LYS A 198 -9.85 22.02 -6.58
C LYS A 198 -9.00 21.73 -5.35
N LYS A 199 -9.14 22.53 -4.31
CA LYS A 199 -8.44 22.32 -3.05
C LYS A 199 -8.96 21.03 -2.39
N PHE A 200 -8.17 19.97 -2.46
CA PHE A 200 -8.47 18.66 -1.87
C PHE A 200 -7.16 18.01 -1.46
N ASP A 201 -7.11 17.56 -0.22
CA ASP A 201 -5.98 16.80 0.33
C ASP A 201 -6.36 15.32 0.42
N PRO A 202 -5.91 14.46 -0.50
CA PRO A 202 -6.25 13.04 -0.49
C PRO A 202 -5.67 12.30 0.72
N ILE A 203 -4.52 12.74 1.26
CA ILE A 203 -3.89 12.10 2.43
C ILE A 203 -4.76 12.32 3.65
N ALA A 204 -5.13 13.56 3.93
CA ALA A 204 -6.02 13.90 5.04
C ALA A 204 -7.42 13.26 4.87
N HIS A 205 -7.94 13.21 3.63
CA HIS A 205 -9.26 12.62 3.36
C HIS A 205 -9.33 11.14 3.69
N PHE A 206 -8.28 10.37 3.40
CA PHE A 206 -8.24 8.93 3.63
C PHE A 206 -7.51 8.52 4.92
N GLN A 207 -7.07 9.47 5.73
CA GLN A 207 -6.29 9.19 6.95
C GLN A 207 -6.95 8.20 7.89
N HIS A 208 -8.30 8.23 7.99
CA HIS A 208 -9.06 7.36 8.89
C HIS A 208 -9.86 6.30 8.14
N ALA A 209 -9.57 6.09 6.85
CA ALA A 209 -10.27 5.10 6.05
C ALA A 209 -9.62 3.71 6.14
N PHE A 210 -10.43 2.70 6.45
CA PHE A 210 -10.09 1.33 6.13
C PHE A 210 -10.61 1.04 4.71
N GLY A 211 -9.69 0.98 3.74
CA GLY A 211 -10.07 0.91 2.32
C GLY A 211 -10.23 2.29 1.66
N ILE A 212 -11.38 2.52 1.02
CA ILE A 212 -11.67 3.74 0.25
C ILE A 212 -12.91 4.49 0.72
N GLU A 213 -13.64 3.94 1.66
CA GLU A 213 -14.92 4.48 2.11
C GLU A 213 -14.71 5.51 3.22
N THR A 214 -15.22 6.71 2.99
CA THR A 214 -15.12 7.84 3.92
C THR A 214 -16.48 8.50 4.19
N ASN A 215 -17.58 7.82 3.83
CA ASN A 215 -18.94 8.38 3.89
C ASN A 215 -19.43 8.60 5.33
N ASN A 216 -18.97 7.81 6.28
CA ASN A 216 -19.33 7.95 7.68
C ASN A 216 -18.28 8.81 8.42
N ALA A 217 -18.70 9.50 9.48
CA ALA A 217 -17.74 10.18 10.35
C ALA A 217 -16.79 9.16 11.00
N SER A 218 -15.49 9.51 11.10
CA SER A 218 -14.55 8.69 11.85
C SER A 218 -14.90 8.65 13.33
N SER A 219 -14.77 7.50 13.95
CA SER A 219 -15.11 7.27 15.34
C SER A 219 -14.14 6.30 16.01
N LYS A 220 -14.20 6.26 17.34
CA LYS A 220 -13.50 5.26 18.12
C LYS A 220 -14.12 3.88 17.85
N ILE A 221 -13.28 2.91 17.53
CA ILE A 221 -13.65 1.51 17.32
C ILE A 221 -12.84 0.67 18.30
N VAL A 222 -13.52 -0.19 19.05
CA VAL A 222 -12.87 -1.06 20.04
C VAL A 222 -13.16 -2.51 19.67
N LEU A 223 -12.09 -3.27 19.43
CA LEU A 223 -12.15 -4.68 19.08
C LEU A 223 -11.43 -5.52 20.13
N LYS A 224 -12.07 -6.58 20.59
CA LYS A 224 -11.51 -7.57 21.49
C LYS A 224 -11.18 -8.82 20.69
N PHE A 225 -9.93 -9.25 20.73
CA PHE A 225 -9.47 -10.46 20.05
C PHE A 225 -9.06 -11.54 21.04
N THR A 226 -9.21 -12.80 20.63
CA THR A 226 -8.56 -13.92 21.33
C THR A 226 -7.03 -13.73 21.34
N VAL A 227 -6.33 -14.27 22.34
CA VAL A 227 -4.87 -14.14 22.48
C VAL A 227 -4.15 -14.59 21.20
N LYS A 228 -4.56 -15.72 20.63
CA LYS A 228 -3.97 -16.26 19.40
C LYS A 228 -4.10 -15.29 18.23
N GLN A 229 -5.29 -14.74 18.00
CA GLN A 229 -5.52 -13.80 16.89
C GLN A 229 -4.82 -12.46 17.14
N ALA A 230 -4.76 -12.01 18.38
CA ALA A 230 -4.07 -10.77 18.73
C ALA A 230 -2.59 -10.75 18.36
N LEU A 231 -1.89 -11.88 18.36
CA LEU A 231 -0.49 -11.95 17.92
C LEU A 231 -0.36 -11.57 16.43
N TYR A 232 -1.27 -12.04 15.58
CA TYR A 232 -1.30 -11.68 14.16
C TYR A 232 -1.66 -10.21 13.95
N ILE A 233 -2.61 -9.69 14.74
CA ILE A 233 -3.01 -8.26 14.67
C ILE A 233 -1.89 -7.33 15.14
N LYS A 234 -1.06 -7.76 16.10
CA LYS A 234 0.14 -7.01 16.51
C LYS A 234 1.21 -7.03 15.44
N ALA A 235 1.43 -8.17 14.78
CA ALA A 235 2.43 -8.33 13.73
C ALA A 235 2.05 -7.57 12.45
N LEU A 236 0.75 -7.50 12.12
CA LEU A 236 0.21 -6.76 10.98
C LEU A 236 -1.00 -5.95 11.44
N PRO A 237 -0.80 -4.69 11.85
CA PRO A 237 -1.87 -3.82 12.30
C PRO A 237 -2.96 -3.60 11.23
N ILE A 238 -4.23 -3.64 11.66
CA ILE A 238 -5.37 -3.38 10.76
C ILE A 238 -5.33 -1.93 10.24
N HIS A 239 -4.90 -0.99 11.07
CA HIS A 239 -4.82 0.43 10.74
C HIS A 239 -3.70 1.10 11.54
N HIS A 240 -3.10 2.16 11.00
CA HIS A 240 -2.01 2.89 11.68
C HIS A 240 -2.40 3.50 13.03
N SER A 241 -3.69 3.76 13.27
CA SER A 241 -4.20 4.25 14.55
C SER A 241 -4.34 3.16 15.63
N GLN A 242 -3.93 1.92 15.36
CA GLN A 242 -4.05 0.80 16.30
C GLN A 242 -3.32 1.07 17.61
N LYS A 243 -4.04 0.92 18.74
CA LYS A 243 -3.48 0.99 20.09
C LYS A 243 -3.97 -0.19 20.91
N ILE A 244 -3.10 -0.77 21.72
CA ILE A 244 -3.47 -1.77 22.72
C ILE A 244 -3.97 -1.02 23.95
N ILE A 245 -5.21 -1.28 24.38
CA ILE A 245 -5.79 -0.66 25.58
C ILE A 245 -5.92 -1.64 26.76
N SER A 246 -5.92 -2.94 26.48
CA SER A 246 -5.91 -3.98 27.50
C SER A 246 -5.37 -5.28 26.94
N GLU A 247 -4.58 -5.98 27.74
CA GLU A 247 -4.06 -7.31 27.39
C GLU A 247 -4.08 -8.20 28.64
N THR A 248 -4.60 -9.41 28.49
CA THR A 248 -4.70 -10.42 29.54
C THR A 248 -4.23 -11.77 28.99
N THR A 249 -4.30 -12.82 29.80
CA THR A 249 -4.04 -14.21 29.37
C THR A 249 -5.10 -14.76 28.42
N ASP A 250 -6.29 -14.15 28.36
CA ASP A 250 -7.45 -14.68 27.62
C ASP A 250 -7.78 -13.85 26.37
N PHE A 251 -7.45 -12.56 26.36
CA PHE A 251 -7.78 -11.65 25.28
C PHE A 251 -6.86 -10.43 25.21
N CYS A 252 -6.87 -9.75 24.05
CA CYS A 252 -6.30 -8.44 23.86
C CYS A 252 -7.34 -7.50 23.25
N ILE A 253 -7.42 -6.27 23.77
CA ILE A 253 -8.34 -5.24 23.29
C ILE A 253 -7.53 -4.15 22.58
N PHE A 254 -7.93 -3.87 21.35
CA PHE A 254 -7.36 -2.81 20.52
C PHE A 254 -8.37 -1.69 20.32
N GLU A 255 -7.86 -0.47 20.34
CA GLU A 255 -8.58 0.74 19.98
C GLU A 255 -8.07 1.25 18.64
N TYR A 256 -8.99 1.73 17.81
CA TYR A 256 -8.75 2.36 16.52
C TYR A 256 -9.56 3.65 16.42
N PHE A 257 -9.11 4.55 15.54
CA PHE A 257 -9.89 5.71 15.12
C PHE A 257 -10.05 5.68 13.61
N MET A 258 -11.23 5.23 13.14
CA MET A 258 -11.50 4.96 11.72
C MET A 258 -12.96 5.26 11.36
N HIS A 259 -13.23 5.33 10.05
CA HIS A 259 -14.59 5.35 9.54
C HIS A 259 -15.21 3.94 9.68
N PRO A 260 -16.34 3.78 10.40
CA PRO A 260 -17.11 2.54 10.37
C PRO A 260 -17.77 2.40 8.99
N ALA A 261 -17.22 1.52 8.18
CA ALA A 261 -17.58 1.34 6.78
C ALA A 261 -17.69 -0.14 6.42
N PHE A 262 -18.35 -0.46 5.31
CA PHE A 262 -18.57 -1.84 4.87
C PHE A 262 -17.27 -2.66 4.78
N ALA A 263 -16.20 -2.07 4.24
CA ALA A 263 -14.91 -2.74 4.15
C ALA A 263 -14.36 -3.16 5.52
N LEU A 264 -14.54 -2.34 6.56
CA LEU A 264 -14.15 -2.68 7.93
C LEU A 264 -15.05 -3.79 8.51
N THR A 265 -16.36 -3.74 8.27
CA THR A 265 -17.28 -4.78 8.70
C THR A 265 -16.90 -6.14 8.11
N MET A 266 -16.55 -6.18 6.81
CA MET A 266 -16.08 -7.40 6.15
C MET A 266 -14.74 -7.88 6.71
N GLU A 267 -13.81 -6.98 7.03
CA GLU A 267 -12.55 -7.33 7.69
C GLU A 267 -12.79 -7.96 9.06
N ILE A 268 -13.71 -7.41 9.86
CA ILE A 268 -14.08 -7.95 11.17
C ILE A 268 -14.69 -9.35 11.01
N LEU A 269 -15.64 -9.52 10.10
CA LEU A 269 -16.32 -10.80 9.86
C LEU A 269 -15.36 -11.92 9.44
N LYS A 270 -14.26 -11.58 8.77
CA LYS A 270 -13.20 -12.53 8.39
C LYS A 270 -12.59 -13.27 9.59
N TYR A 271 -12.54 -12.65 10.76
CA TYR A 271 -11.98 -13.25 11.97
C TYR A 271 -12.94 -14.18 12.71
N GLY A 272 -14.22 -14.24 12.30
CA GLY A 272 -15.23 -15.12 12.88
C GLY A 272 -15.34 -14.99 14.40
N GLU A 273 -15.27 -16.12 15.11
CA GLU A 273 -15.37 -16.18 16.57
C GLU A 273 -14.15 -15.59 17.32
N SER A 274 -13.07 -15.26 16.61
CA SER A 274 -11.83 -14.77 17.20
C SER A 274 -11.85 -13.27 17.52
N VAL A 275 -12.94 -12.56 17.14
CA VAL A 275 -13.09 -11.12 17.36
C VAL A 275 -14.48 -10.79 17.94
N GLN A 276 -14.53 -9.79 18.80
CA GLN A 276 -15.75 -9.18 19.28
C GLN A 276 -15.64 -7.65 19.13
N VAL A 277 -16.63 -7.04 18.51
CA VAL A 277 -16.76 -5.58 18.48
C VAL A 277 -17.35 -5.11 19.80
N LEU A 278 -16.67 -4.19 20.49
CA LEU A 278 -17.14 -3.58 21.73
C LEU A 278 -17.75 -2.20 21.49
N GLU A 279 -17.15 -1.41 20.62
CA GLU A 279 -17.60 -0.07 20.23
C GLU A 279 -17.36 0.20 18.74
N PRO A 280 -18.15 1.05 18.09
CA PRO A 280 -19.40 1.66 18.56
C PRO A 280 -20.60 0.68 18.47
N LYS A 281 -21.70 0.98 19.17
CA LYS A 281 -22.93 0.13 19.17
C LYS A 281 -23.49 -0.08 17.75
N SER A 282 -23.39 0.92 16.87
CA SER A 282 -23.82 0.78 15.47
C SER A 282 -23.09 -0.35 14.76
N LEU A 283 -21.77 -0.41 14.88
CA LEU A 283 -20.93 -1.46 14.28
C LEU A 283 -21.20 -2.84 14.94
N VAL A 284 -21.42 -2.88 16.25
CA VAL A 284 -21.84 -4.12 16.95
C VAL A 284 -23.12 -4.67 16.33
N ASN A 285 -24.13 -3.81 16.11
CA ASN A 285 -25.41 -4.21 15.53
C ASN A 285 -25.27 -4.68 14.08
N GLU A 286 -24.47 -3.97 13.27
CA GLU A 286 -24.19 -4.31 11.87
C GLU A 286 -23.52 -5.68 11.75
N VAL A 287 -22.46 -5.93 12.52
CA VAL A 287 -21.77 -7.23 12.54
C VAL A 287 -22.70 -8.34 13.03
N ARG A 288 -23.48 -8.09 14.09
CA ARG A 288 -24.45 -9.07 14.61
C ARG A 288 -25.51 -9.42 13.57
N GLU A 289 -26.08 -8.43 12.89
CA GLU A 289 -27.07 -8.65 11.84
C GLU A 289 -26.49 -9.47 10.68
N SER A 290 -25.29 -9.14 10.23
CA SER A 290 -24.58 -9.89 9.19
C SER A 290 -24.36 -11.35 9.58
N LEU A 291 -23.95 -11.62 10.83
CA LEU A 291 -23.78 -12.98 11.35
C LEU A 291 -25.11 -13.75 11.42
N LEU A 292 -26.18 -13.09 11.89
CA LEU A 292 -27.51 -13.69 11.94
C LEU A 292 -28.07 -14.02 10.55
N ASN A 293 -27.83 -13.12 9.56
CA ASN A 293 -28.25 -13.38 8.20
C ASN A 293 -27.41 -14.50 7.56
N SER A 294 -26.13 -14.55 7.85
CA SER A 294 -25.27 -15.66 7.41
C SER A 294 -25.75 -17.00 8.00
N LEU A 295 -26.08 -17.05 9.29
CA LEU A 295 -26.55 -18.27 9.95
C LEU A 295 -27.83 -18.82 9.33
N LYS A 296 -28.74 -17.96 8.80
CA LYS A 296 -29.95 -18.39 8.11
C LYS A 296 -29.73 -19.14 6.81
N LEU A 297 -28.51 -19.08 6.24
CA LEU A 297 -28.14 -19.74 4.99
C LEU A 297 -27.72 -21.21 5.22
N TYR A 298 -27.46 -21.59 6.46
CA TYR A 298 -27.08 -22.94 6.91
C TYR A 298 -28.12 -23.60 7.78
#